data_0100de9e4573a6dadd9fb8f9efb15435
#
_entry.id   0100de9e4573a6dadd9fb8f9efb15435
#
_cell.length_a   1.000
_cell.length_b   1.000
_cell.length_c   1.000
_cell.angle_alpha   90.00
_cell.angle_beta   90.00
_cell.angle_gamma   90.00
#
_symmetry.space_group_name_H-M   'P 1'
#
loop_
_entity.id
_entity.type
_entity.pdbx_description
1 polymer ?
#
loop_
_entity_poly.entity_id
_entity_poly.type
_entity_poly.pdbx_seq_one_letter_code
_entity_poly.pdbx_strand_id
1 'polypeptide(L)' 'MSRLIRLDGSGHTTLAEWTAGNTEAQDRALAAFQQERENGMIASVSRDGEAEIVRELPLDAELVVLRRQIAGG' A
#
# COMPACT_ATOMS: atom_id res chain seq x y z
N MET A 1 -12.99 3.36 -5.41
CA MET A 1 -11.71 4.10 -5.32
C MET A 1 -10.70 3.29 -4.53
N SER A 2 -9.49 3.22 -5.03
CA SER A 2 -8.43 2.47 -4.38
C SER A 2 -7.58 3.39 -3.52
N ARG A 3 -6.98 2.84 -2.48
CA ARG A 3 -6.24 3.63 -1.51
C ARG A 3 -5.00 2.89 -1.02
N LEU A 4 -3.91 3.63 -0.88
CA LEU A 4 -2.68 3.15 -0.28
C LEU A 4 -2.47 3.89 1.04
N ILE A 5 -2.43 3.14 2.14
CA ILE A 5 -2.23 3.74 3.47
C ILE A 5 -0.99 3.17 4.12
N ARG A 6 -0.42 3.95 5.05
CA ARG A 6 0.68 3.51 5.88
C ARG A 6 0.22 3.52 7.33
N LEU A 7 0.41 2.40 8.01
CA LEU A 7 0.13 2.31 9.44
C LEU A 7 1.34 2.77 10.22
N ASP A 8 1.11 3.53 11.28
CA ASP A 8 2.16 3.96 12.19
C ASP A 8 1.62 3.93 13.62
N GLY A 9 2.44 4.34 14.59
CA GLY A 9 2.06 4.27 16.00
C GLY A 9 0.90 5.17 16.39
N SER A 10 0.55 6.14 15.57
CA SER A 10 -0.53 7.07 15.86
C SER A 10 -1.75 6.88 14.97
N GLY A 11 -1.78 5.82 14.17
CA GLY A 11 -2.90 5.54 13.28
C GLY A 11 -2.45 5.23 11.87
N HIS A 12 -3.10 5.84 10.89
CA HIS A 12 -2.73 5.61 9.50
C HIS A 12 -2.70 6.93 8.73
N THR A 13 -1.87 6.94 7.68
CA THR A 13 -1.76 8.06 6.76
C THR A 13 -2.08 7.57 5.36
N THR A 14 -2.97 8.27 4.66
CA THR A 14 -3.25 7.95 3.26
C THR A 14 -2.15 8.55 2.40
N LEU A 15 -1.44 7.69 1.68
CA LEU A 15 -0.33 8.11 0.82
C LEU A 15 -0.78 8.38 -0.60
N ALA A 16 -1.77 7.65 -1.09
CA ALA A 16 -2.26 7.81 -2.44
C ALA A 16 -3.67 7.25 -2.56
N GLU A 17 -4.42 7.80 -3.51
CA GLU A 17 -5.73 7.30 -3.89
C GLU A 17 -5.80 7.31 -5.40
N TRP A 18 -6.46 6.31 -5.98
CA TRP A 18 -6.59 6.24 -7.43
C TRP A 18 -7.86 5.52 -7.81
N THR A 19 -8.28 5.72 -9.05
CA THR A 19 -9.41 5.02 -9.64
C THR A 19 -8.95 4.31 -10.90
N ALA A 20 -9.72 3.33 -11.33
CA ALA A 20 -9.45 2.66 -12.59
C ALA A 20 -9.49 3.68 -13.73
N GLY A 21 -8.51 3.66 -14.59
CA GLY A 21 -8.45 4.58 -15.72
C GLY A 21 -7.77 5.92 -15.44
N ASN A 22 -7.47 6.24 -14.19
CA ASN A 22 -6.72 7.46 -13.89
C ASN A 22 -5.23 7.14 -13.82
N THR A 23 -4.57 7.24 -14.95
CA THR A 23 -3.17 6.85 -15.08
C THR A 23 -2.25 7.70 -14.22
N GLU A 24 -2.51 9.00 -14.13
CA GLU A 24 -1.66 9.88 -13.32
C GLU A 24 -1.71 9.51 -11.83
N ALA A 25 -2.91 9.26 -11.33
CA ALA A 25 -3.06 8.86 -9.93
C ALA A 25 -2.42 7.50 -9.67
N GLN A 26 -2.54 6.58 -10.63
CA GLN A 26 -1.91 5.27 -10.53
C GLN A 26 -0.39 5.39 -10.51
N ASP A 27 0.18 6.24 -11.34
CA ASP A 27 1.61 6.46 -11.37
C ASP A 27 2.13 7.02 -10.05
N ARG A 28 1.38 7.94 -9.45
CA ARG A 28 1.74 8.49 -8.13
C ARG A 28 1.67 7.42 -7.05
N ALA A 29 0.66 6.57 -7.12
CA ALA A 29 0.52 5.48 -6.17
C ALA A 29 1.67 4.50 -6.29
N LEU A 30 2.05 4.16 -7.53
CA LEU A 30 3.18 3.27 -7.77
C LEU A 30 4.48 3.84 -7.23
N ALA A 31 4.71 5.14 -7.44
CA ALA A 31 5.91 5.81 -6.94
C ALA A 31 5.95 5.82 -5.42
N ALA A 32 4.82 6.13 -4.78
CA ALA A 32 4.73 6.14 -3.33
C ALA A 32 4.96 4.75 -2.75
N PHE A 33 4.38 3.74 -3.38
CA PHE A 33 4.54 2.36 -2.97
C PHE A 33 6.00 1.93 -3.03
N GLN A 34 6.65 2.22 -4.15
CA GLN A 34 8.05 1.85 -4.32
C GLN A 34 8.95 2.54 -3.32
N GLN A 35 8.71 3.82 -3.07
CA GLN A 35 9.45 4.59 -2.08
C GLN A 35 9.35 3.95 -0.69
N GLU A 36 8.14 3.58 -0.30
CA GLU A 36 7.93 2.97 1.01
C GLU A 36 8.58 1.60 1.10
N ARG A 37 8.55 0.83 0.02
CA ARG A 37 9.22 -0.46 0.02
C ARG A 37 10.73 -0.32 0.14
N GLU A 38 11.30 0.70 -0.49
CA GLU A 38 12.73 0.99 -0.35
C GLU A 38 13.08 1.37 1.08
N ASN A 39 12.12 1.92 1.82
CA ASN A 39 12.29 2.25 3.23
C ASN A 39 12.04 1.05 4.16
N GLY A 40 11.85 -0.13 3.60
CA GLY A 40 11.68 -1.34 4.41
C GLY A 40 10.26 -1.65 4.82
N MET A 41 9.28 -0.97 4.25
CA MET A 41 7.89 -1.25 4.55
C MET A 41 7.39 -2.50 3.84
N ILE A 42 6.47 -3.21 4.49
CA ILE A 42 5.81 -4.38 3.92
C ILE A 42 4.40 -3.98 3.51
N ALA A 43 4.01 -4.39 2.32
CA ALA A 43 2.68 -4.13 1.80
C ALA A 43 1.81 -5.38 1.89
N SER A 44 0.55 -5.20 2.26
CA SER A 44 -0.41 -6.28 2.28
C SER A 44 -1.76 -5.82 1.77
N VAL A 45 -2.53 -6.77 1.26
CA VAL A 45 -3.92 -6.56 0.85
C VAL A 45 -4.78 -7.59 1.55
N SER A 46 -6.05 -7.27 1.73
CA SER A 46 -7.01 -8.22 2.27
C SER A 46 -7.77 -8.86 1.13
N ARG A 47 -7.74 -10.18 1.07
CA ARG A 47 -8.51 -10.94 0.08
C ARG A 47 -9.25 -12.04 0.81
N ASP A 48 -10.57 -12.07 0.64
CA ASP A 48 -11.43 -13.11 1.25
C ASP A 48 -11.20 -13.23 2.75
N GLY A 49 -10.98 -12.10 3.42
CA GLY A 49 -10.78 -12.08 4.86
C GLY A 49 -9.37 -12.42 5.32
N GLU A 50 -8.46 -12.68 4.40
CA GLU A 50 -7.08 -12.98 4.72
C GLU A 50 -6.15 -11.91 4.22
N ALA A 51 -5.08 -11.62 4.99
CA ALA A 51 -4.05 -10.69 4.58
C ALA A 51 -3.03 -11.40 3.70
N GLU A 52 -2.73 -10.80 2.56
CA GLU A 52 -1.75 -11.33 1.63
C GLU A 52 -0.66 -10.31 1.43
N ILE A 53 0.60 -10.72 1.62
CA ILE A 53 1.74 -9.82 1.40
C ILE A 53 1.99 -9.71 -0.11
N VAL A 54 2.14 -8.49 -0.58
CA VAL A 54 2.38 -8.22 -2.00
C VAL A 54 3.68 -7.46 -2.17
N ARG A 55 4.36 -7.72 -3.28
CA ARG A 55 5.62 -7.05 -3.62
C ARG A 55 5.43 -5.97 -4.65
N GLU A 56 4.31 -5.98 -5.33
CA GLU A 56 3.94 -5.00 -6.33
C GLU A 56 2.60 -4.42 -5.94
N LEU A 57 2.36 -3.17 -6.33
CA LEU A 57 1.09 -2.51 -6.02
C LEU A 57 -0.02 -3.08 -6.89
N PRO A 58 -1.00 -3.78 -6.29
CA PRO A 58 -2.14 -4.28 -7.07
C PRO A 58 -3.12 -3.13 -7.30
N LEU A 59 -3.12 -2.59 -8.51
CA LEU A 59 -3.93 -1.43 -8.85
C LEU A 59 -5.43 -1.72 -8.79
N ASP A 60 -5.82 -2.99 -8.81
CA ASP A 60 -7.22 -3.40 -8.70
C ASP A 60 -7.69 -3.60 -7.26
N ALA A 61 -6.80 -3.52 -6.29
CA ALA A 61 -7.18 -3.66 -4.90
C ALA A 61 -7.81 -2.37 -4.38
N GLU A 62 -8.81 -2.49 -3.51
CA GLU A 62 -9.44 -1.34 -2.91
C GLU A 62 -8.57 -0.70 -1.84
N LEU A 63 -7.84 -1.51 -1.09
CA LEU A 63 -7.02 -1.02 0.00
C LEU A 63 -5.72 -1.79 0.05
N VAL A 64 -4.62 -1.04 0.05
CA VAL A 64 -3.28 -1.60 0.23
C VAL A 64 -2.69 -0.96 1.47
N VAL A 65 -2.20 -1.79 2.39
CA VAL A 65 -1.70 -1.32 3.68
C VAL A 65 -0.20 -1.54 3.75
N LEU A 66 0.52 -0.49 4.05
CA LEU A 66 1.95 -0.53 4.30
C LEU A 66 2.18 -0.49 5.80
N ARG A 67 3.09 -1.29 6.28
CA ARG A 67 3.48 -1.28 7.68
C ARG A 67 4.95 -1.58 7.81
N ARG A 68 5.52 -1.14 8.91
CA ARG A 68 6.94 -1.39 9.17
C ARG A 68 7.14 -2.87 9.47
N GLN A 69 8.16 -3.45 8.86
CA GLN A 69 8.55 -4.80 9.20
C GLN A 69 9.11 -4.80 10.61
N ILE A 70 8.60 -5.69 11.44
CA ILE A 70 9.13 -5.87 12.78
C ILE A 70 10.38 -6.71 12.67
N ALA A 71 11.53 -6.07 12.86
CA ALA A 71 12.79 -6.76 12.79
C ALA A 71 13.02 -7.57 14.06
N GLY A 72 13.61 -8.67 13.91
CA GLY A 72 14.10 -9.39 15.05
C GLY A 72 13.06 -10.23 15.74
N GLY A 73 12.14 -10.59 14.99
CA GLY A 73 11.33 -11.64 15.57
C GLY A 73 12.31 -12.69 16.00
#